data_7d0a9aa518120415893750b554f8fafe
#
_entry.id   7d0a9aa518120415893750b554f8fafe
#
_cell.length_a   1.000
_cell.length_b   1.000
_cell.length_c   1.000
_cell.angle_alpha   90.00
_cell.angle_beta   90.00
_cell.angle_gamma   90.00
#
_symmetry.space_group_name_H-M   'P 1'
#
loop_
_entity.id
_entity.type
_entity.pdbx_description
1 polymer ?
#
loop_
_entity_poly.entity_id
_entity_poly.type
_entity_poly.pdbx_seq_one_letter_code
_entity_poly.pdbx_strand_id
1 'polypeptide(L)'
;MNATSMVTVPATAVPHAWRGRVGILGLILAENSLFGVFVVTYLFYTGKSLSGPYPKDVLTVPVLATICLLSSSISVALGEKALHRGEVRRGRLWLLVTVLLGGFFLAATAREWHRLIYREGLTIATNLFGTTYYPLVGLHASHVIIGLVMLTLCCVFAWTGSLRQAHADRVEIVSWYWHFVDGVWVVVFTVVYVIGR
;
A
#
# COMPACT_ATOMS: atom_id res chain seq x y z
N MET A 1 20.29 0.75 -62.87
CA MET A 1 19.45 1.40 -61.84
C MET A 1 19.20 0.38 -60.76
N ASN A 2 19.99 0.40 -59.69
CA ASN A 2 19.84 -0.51 -58.56
C ASN A 2 18.86 0.08 -57.54
N ALA A 3 17.70 -0.53 -57.41
CA ALA A 3 16.76 -0.22 -56.36
C ALA A 3 17.30 -0.80 -55.02
N THR A 4 17.82 0.06 -54.15
CA THR A 4 18.22 -0.29 -52.79
C THR A 4 16.97 -0.60 -51.99
N SER A 5 16.66 -1.87 -51.74
CA SER A 5 15.59 -2.28 -50.85
C SER A 5 15.93 -1.83 -49.44
N MET A 6 15.25 -0.79 -48.94
CA MET A 6 15.28 -0.42 -47.52
C MET A 6 14.72 -1.58 -46.71
N VAL A 7 15.60 -2.25 -45.98
CA VAL A 7 15.21 -3.19 -44.93
C VAL A 7 14.61 -2.39 -43.79
N THR A 8 13.28 -2.32 -43.74
CA THR A 8 12.56 -1.79 -42.56
C THR A 8 12.74 -2.80 -41.44
N VAL A 9 13.61 -2.48 -40.45
CA VAL A 9 13.70 -3.22 -39.20
C VAL A 9 12.37 -3.01 -38.47
N PRO A 10 11.58 -4.08 -38.19
CA PRO A 10 10.36 -3.91 -37.46
C PRO A 10 10.71 -3.37 -36.06
N ALA A 11 10.12 -2.23 -35.69
CA ALA A 11 10.20 -1.71 -34.34
C ALA A 11 9.71 -2.84 -33.39
N THR A 12 10.62 -3.40 -32.60
CA THR A 12 10.30 -4.45 -31.63
C THR A 12 9.29 -3.87 -30.64
N ALA A 13 8.02 -4.23 -30.81
CA ALA A 13 6.97 -3.82 -29.89
C ALA A 13 7.29 -4.37 -28.52
N VAL A 14 7.65 -3.49 -27.57
CA VAL A 14 7.91 -3.86 -26.18
C VAL A 14 6.65 -4.53 -25.63
N PRO A 15 6.72 -5.77 -25.10
CA PRO A 15 5.56 -6.47 -24.56
C PRO A 15 4.80 -5.61 -23.55
N HIS A 16 3.47 -5.59 -23.65
CA HIS A 16 2.63 -4.76 -22.77
C HIS A 16 2.88 -5.02 -21.27
N ALA A 17 3.19 -6.26 -20.89
CA ALA A 17 3.54 -6.64 -19.52
C ALA A 17 4.80 -5.90 -19.00
N TRP A 18 5.81 -5.69 -19.83
CA TRP A 18 7.02 -4.95 -19.48
C TRP A 18 6.73 -3.47 -19.17
N ARG A 19 5.86 -2.84 -19.95
CA ARG A 19 5.47 -1.43 -19.72
C ARG A 19 4.79 -1.24 -18.37
N GLY A 20 3.93 -2.17 -17.97
CA GLY A 20 3.26 -2.14 -16.66
C GLY A 20 4.26 -2.29 -15.51
N ARG A 21 5.20 -3.22 -15.60
CA ARG A 21 6.23 -3.44 -14.58
C ARG A 21 7.17 -2.25 -14.42
N VAL A 22 7.59 -1.62 -15.51
CA VAL A 22 8.43 -0.41 -15.46
C VAL A 22 7.65 0.76 -14.85
N GLY A 23 6.37 0.92 -15.23
CA GLY A 23 5.51 1.97 -14.68
C GLY A 23 5.34 1.87 -13.17
N ILE A 24 5.05 0.66 -12.65
CA ILE A 24 4.87 0.46 -11.20
C ILE A 24 6.18 0.65 -10.43
N LEU A 25 7.32 0.22 -10.98
CA LEU A 25 8.62 0.45 -10.36
C LEU A 25 8.96 1.95 -10.28
N GLY A 26 8.69 2.71 -11.35
CA GLY A 26 8.86 4.16 -11.34
C GLY A 26 7.96 4.85 -10.31
N LEU A 27 6.69 4.40 -10.19
CA LEU A 27 5.77 4.88 -9.16
C LEU A 27 6.29 4.58 -7.76
N ILE A 28 6.70 3.33 -7.48
CA ILE A 28 7.25 2.93 -6.17
C ILE A 28 8.46 3.78 -5.78
N LEU A 29 9.37 4.08 -6.72
CA LEU A 29 10.54 4.92 -6.46
C LEU A 29 10.14 6.37 -6.11
N ALA A 30 9.19 6.94 -6.84
CA ALA A 30 8.69 8.29 -6.58
C ALA A 30 7.99 8.37 -5.21
N GLU A 31 7.10 7.42 -4.91
CA GLU A 31 6.37 7.37 -3.65
C GLU A 31 7.28 7.09 -2.45
N ASN A 32 8.30 6.25 -2.62
CA ASN A 32 9.30 6.01 -1.57
C ASN A 32 10.05 7.29 -1.18
N SER A 33 10.36 8.15 -2.16
CA SER A 33 10.97 9.46 -1.91
C SER A 33 10.03 10.38 -1.12
N LEU A 34 8.74 10.38 -1.48
CA LEU A 34 7.72 11.17 -0.78
C LEU A 34 7.57 10.70 0.68
N PHE A 35 7.42 9.39 0.92
CA PHE A 35 7.37 8.84 2.28
C PHE A 35 8.63 9.16 3.07
N GLY A 36 9.80 9.10 2.44
CA GLY A 36 11.08 9.45 3.07
C GLY A 36 11.07 10.86 3.66
N VAL A 37 10.52 11.84 2.95
CA VAL A 37 10.40 13.21 3.46
C VAL A 37 9.52 13.28 4.71
N PHE A 38 8.35 12.61 4.72
CA PHE A 38 7.46 12.60 5.88
C PHE A 38 8.06 11.86 7.07
N VAL A 39 8.76 10.74 6.84
CA VAL A 39 9.46 9.97 7.89
C VAL A 39 10.57 10.81 8.53
N VAL A 40 11.41 11.47 7.72
CA VAL A 40 12.47 12.35 8.22
C VAL A 40 11.87 13.53 8.98
N THR A 41 10.81 14.13 8.47
CA THR A 41 10.10 15.23 9.16
C THR A 41 9.55 14.77 10.51
N TYR A 42 8.92 13.61 10.58
CA TYR A 42 8.41 13.05 11.84
C TYR A 42 9.55 12.84 12.85
N LEU A 43 10.64 12.20 12.45
CA LEU A 43 11.81 11.94 13.30
C LEU A 43 12.45 13.25 13.78
N PHE A 44 12.58 14.25 12.89
CA PHE A 44 13.18 15.53 13.25
C PHE A 44 12.38 16.28 14.33
N TYR A 45 11.04 16.18 14.30
CA TYR A 45 10.16 16.84 15.26
C TYR A 45 9.79 15.98 16.47
N THR A 46 10.21 14.71 16.51
CA THR A 46 9.98 13.81 17.67
C THR A 46 10.57 14.41 18.94
N GLY A 47 9.78 14.47 20.00
CA GLY A 47 10.18 15.01 21.31
C GLY A 47 10.24 16.54 21.39
N LYS A 48 9.93 17.29 20.33
CA LYS A 48 9.97 18.76 20.29
C LYS A 48 8.61 19.43 20.53
N SER A 49 7.56 18.67 20.81
CA SER A 49 6.26 19.25 21.19
C SER A 49 6.35 19.92 22.55
N LEU A 50 5.99 21.23 22.63
CA LEU A 50 6.01 22.03 23.84
C LEU A 50 4.77 21.81 24.72
N SER A 51 3.69 21.26 24.16
CA SER A 51 2.42 20.98 24.83
C SER A 51 1.89 19.61 24.43
N GLY A 52 1.18 18.95 25.36
CA GLY A 52 0.51 17.66 25.10
C GLY A 52 -0.78 17.80 24.26
N PRO A 53 -1.39 16.67 23.87
CA PRO A 53 -1.06 15.29 24.25
C PRO A 53 0.22 14.75 23.59
N TYR A 54 0.99 13.96 24.35
CA TYR A 54 2.25 13.38 23.87
C TYR A 54 2.03 11.96 23.31
N PRO A 55 2.91 11.48 22.38
CA PRO A 55 2.78 10.14 21.80
C PRO A 55 2.65 9.01 22.83
N LYS A 56 3.42 9.08 23.92
CA LYS A 56 3.43 8.08 25.00
C LYS A 56 2.07 7.92 25.70
N ASP A 57 1.31 9.01 25.79
CA ASP A 57 0.07 9.06 26.55
C ASP A 57 -1.14 8.60 25.71
N VAL A 58 -1.10 8.85 24.40
CA VAL A 58 -2.28 8.70 23.54
C VAL A 58 -2.17 7.60 22.51
N LEU A 59 -0.93 7.20 22.07
CA LEU A 59 -0.79 6.15 21.07
C LEU A 59 -0.90 4.76 21.69
N THR A 60 -1.80 3.96 21.18
CA THR A 60 -1.84 2.51 21.41
C THR A 60 -1.19 1.78 20.23
N VAL A 61 -0.33 0.81 20.53
CA VAL A 61 0.35 0.04 19.47
C VAL A 61 -0.66 -0.85 18.75
N PRO A 62 -0.91 -0.67 17.44
CA PRO A 62 -1.93 -1.39 16.70
C PRO A 62 -1.43 -2.78 16.25
N VAL A 63 -1.02 -3.63 17.22
CA VAL A 63 -0.39 -4.94 16.94
C VAL A 63 -1.29 -5.83 16.08
N LEU A 64 -2.57 -5.97 16.45
CA LEU A 64 -3.50 -6.82 15.71
C LEU A 64 -3.71 -6.32 14.28
N ALA A 65 -3.91 -5.02 14.09
CA ALA A 65 -4.08 -4.41 12.78
C ALA A 65 -2.82 -4.60 11.91
N THR A 66 -1.63 -4.45 12.50
CA THR A 66 -0.35 -4.67 11.84
C THR A 66 -0.19 -6.14 11.41
N ILE A 67 -0.51 -7.11 12.28
CA ILE A 67 -0.49 -8.54 11.93
C ILE A 67 -1.46 -8.82 10.78
N CYS A 68 -2.67 -8.28 10.81
CA CYS A 68 -3.64 -8.46 9.73
C CYS A 68 -3.12 -7.88 8.40
N LEU A 69 -2.54 -6.68 8.41
CA LEU A 69 -2.00 -6.06 7.21
C LEU A 69 -0.84 -6.88 6.64
N LEU A 70 0.16 -7.25 7.45
CA LEU A 70 1.29 -8.06 6.99
C LEU A 70 0.86 -9.48 6.54
N SER A 71 -0.15 -10.08 7.17
CA SER A 71 -0.72 -11.34 6.72
C SER A 71 -1.41 -11.21 5.36
N SER A 72 -1.93 -10.02 5.02
CA SER A 72 -2.54 -9.76 3.73
C SER A 72 -1.53 -9.80 2.58
N SER A 73 -0.25 -9.48 2.81
CA SER A 73 0.85 -9.68 1.86
C SER A 73 1.03 -11.16 1.49
N ILE A 74 0.93 -12.06 2.48
CA ILE A 74 1.02 -13.49 2.22
C ILE A 74 -0.19 -13.94 1.41
N SER A 75 -1.38 -13.48 1.76
CA SER A 75 -2.61 -13.88 1.05
C SER A 75 -2.66 -13.38 -0.39
N VAL A 76 -2.21 -12.16 -0.69
CA VAL A 76 -2.15 -11.67 -2.08
C VAL A 76 -1.15 -12.48 -2.92
N ALA A 77 0.03 -12.82 -2.37
CA ALA A 77 1.02 -13.65 -3.05
C ALA A 77 0.50 -15.07 -3.35
N LEU A 78 -0.27 -15.66 -2.43
CA LEU A 78 -0.94 -16.95 -2.65
C LEU A 78 -2.01 -16.85 -3.73
N GLY A 79 -2.77 -15.74 -3.76
CA GLY A 79 -3.76 -15.45 -4.79
C GLY A 79 -3.15 -15.33 -6.18
N GLU A 80 -2.07 -14.56 -6.31
CA GLU A 80 -1.29 -14.40 -7.54
C GLU A 80 -0.77 -15.76 -8.06
N LYS A 81 -0.10 -16.53 -7.18
CA LYS A 81 0.41 -17.87 -7.54
C LYS A 81 -0.71 -18.83 -8.00
N ALA A 82 -1.87 -18.79 -7.36
CA ALA A 82 -3.02 -19.61 -7.76
C ALA A 82 -3.53 -19.21 -9.15
N LEU A 83 -3.60 -17.90 -9.46
CA LEU A 83 -4.00 -17.40 -10.78
C LEU A 83 -3.02 -17.80 -11.87
N HIS A 84 -1.71 -17.72 -11.64
CA HIS A 84 -0.68 -18.19 -12.59
C HIS A 84 -0.79 -19.69 -12.87
N ARG A 85 -1.25 -20.50 -11.92
CA ARG A 85 -1.52 -21.92 -12.10
C ARG A 85 -2.88 -22.23 -12.77
N GLY A 86 -3.66 -21.20 -13.11
CA GLY A 86 -5.01 -21.38 -13.65
C GLY A 86 -6.07 -21.75 -12.61
N GLU A 87 -5.72 -21.79 -11.31
CA GLU A 87 -6.63 -22.11 -10.20
C GLU A 87 -7.47 -20.88 -9.82
N VAL A 88 -8.31 -20.38 -10.74
CA VAL A 88 -9.06 -19.12 -10.56
C VAL A 88 -9.91 -19.13 -9.31
N ARG A 89 -10.52 -20.27 -8.94
CA ARG A 89 -11.34 -20.37 -7.72
C ARG A 89 -10.54 -20.11 -6.44
N ARG A 90 -9.32 -20.64 -6.35
CA ARG A 90 -8.43 -20.40 -5.22
C ARG A 90 -7.89 -18.95 -5.24
N GLY A 91 -7.52 -18.46 -6.42
CA GLY A 91 -7.04 -17.09 -6.59
C GLY A 91 -8.05 -16.06 -6.07
N ARG A 92 -9.33 -16.15 -6.45
CA ARG A 92 -10.38 -15.23 -5.97
C ARG A 92 -10.62 -15.30 -4.46
N LEU A 93 -10.51 -16.49 -3.84
CA LEU A 93 -10.65 -16.63 -2.39
C LEU A 93 -9.51 -15.93 -1.64
N TRP A 94 -8.28 -16.08 -2.11
CA TRP A 94 -7.13 -15.40 -1.53
C TRP A 94 -7.18 -13.89 -1.72
N LEU A 95 -7.63 -13.40 -2.88
CA LEU A 95 -7.85 -11.97 -3.11
C LEU A 95 -8.93 -11.41 -2.17
N LEU A 96 -10.03 -12.14 -1.94
CA LEU A 96 -11.05 -11.75 -0.97
C LEU A 96 -10.49 -11.66 0.46
N VAL A 97 -9.69 -12.66 0.88
CA VAL A 97 -9.02 -12.64 2.19
C VAL A 97 -8.12 -11.40 2.31
N THR A 98 -7.37 -11.06 1.27
CA THR A 98 -6.52 -9.85 1.25
C THR A 98 -7.35 -8.58 1.44
N VAL A 99 -8.46 -8.44 0.71
CA VAL A 99 -9.36 -7.28 0.82
C VAL A 99 -9.96 -7.17 2.23
N LEU A 100 -10.36 -8.29 2.83
CA LEU A 100 -10.91 -8.29 4.19
C LEU A 100 -9.86 -7.91 5.25
N LEU A 101 -8.64 -8.42 5.14
CA LEU A 101 -7.56 -8.11 6.07
C LEU A 101 -7.11 -6.65 5.95
N GLY A 102 -6.94 -6.14 4.73
CA GLY A 102 -6.62 -4.73 4.49
C GLY A 102 -7.75 -3.79 4.92
N GLY A 103 -9.01 -4.18 4.69
CA GLY A 103 -10.19 -3.45 5.15
C GLY A 103 -10.28 -3.39 6.67
N PHE A 104 -9.94 -4.48 7.36
CA PHE A 104 -9.85 -4.50 8.83
C PHE A 104 -8.79 -3.52 9.35
N PHE A 105 -7.59 -3.51 8.73
CA PHE A 105 -6.55 -2.54 9.07
C PHE A 105 -7.04 -1.10 8.94
N LEU A 106 -7.69 -0.77 7.81
CA LEU A 106 -8.20 0.58 7.56
C LEU A 106 -9.29 0.99 8.56
N ALA A 107 -10.20 0.06 8.90
CA ALA A 107 -11.23 0.28 9.91
C ALA A 107 -10.63 0.50 11.31
N ALA A 108 -9.58 -0.26 11.66
CA ALA A 108 -8.86 -0.09 12.91
C ALA A 108 -8.15 1.28 12.98
N THR A 109 -7.52 1.71 11.90
CA THR A 109 -6.88 3.04 11.78
C THR A 109 -7.92 4.16 11.91
N ALA A 110 -9.06 4.06 11.23
CA ALA A 110 -10.14 5.03 11.33
C ALA A 110 -10.70 5.13 12.76
N ARG A 111 -10.84 3.98 13.45
CA ARG A 111 -11.27 3.94 14.86
C ARG A 111 -10.25 4.59 15.79
N GLU A 112 -8.96 4.35 15.56
CA GLU A 112 -7.88 4.97 16.31
C GLU A 112 -7.90 6.50 16.14
N TRP A 113 -8.04 6.99 14.91
CA TRP A 113 -8.15 8.42 14.63
C TRP A 113 -9.37 9.05 15.27
N HIS A 114 -10.53 8.37 15.21
CA HIS A 114 -11.73 8.83 15.90
C HIS A 114 -11.47 9.00 17.42
N ARG A 115 -10.78 8.05 18.04
CA ARG A 115 -10.41 8.13 19.45
C ARG A 115 -9.48 9.32 19.72
N LEU A 116 -8.39 9.45 18.93
CA LEU A 116 -7.40 10.52 19.09
C LEU A 116 -8.03 11.91 18.95
N ILE A 117 -8.92 12.09 17.97
CA ILE A 117 -9.56 13.40 17.71
C ILE A 117 -10.61 13.73 18.77
N TYR A 118 -11.55 12.79 19.04
CA TYR A 118 -12.74 13.11 19.85
C TYR A 118 -12.56 12.83 21.35
N ARG A 119 -11.63 11.99 21.77
CA ARG A 119 -11.39 11.68 23.18
C ARG A 119 -10.12 12.32 23.72
N GLU A 120 -9.03 12.29 22.95
CA GLU A 120 -7.73 12.81 23.37
C GLU A 120 -7.50 14.27 22.92
N GLY A 121 -8.38 14.81 22.06
CA GLY A 121 -8.26 16.18 21.55
C GLY A 121 -7.06 16.40 20.65
N LEU A 122 -6.42 15.32 20.15
CA LEU A 122 -5.29 15.41 19.24
C LEU A 122 -5.78 15.63 17.82
N THR A 123 -5.48 16.78 17.26
CA THR A 123 -5.74 17.15 15.87
C THR A 123 -4.44 17.52 15.17
N ILE A 124 -4.49 17.72 13.85
CA ILE A 124 -3.34 18.18 13.07
C ILE A 124 -2.80 19.54 13.53
N ALA A 125 -3.66 20.38 14.14
CA ALA A 125 -3.33 21.73 14.60
C ALA A 125 -2.99 21.80 16.09
N THR A 126 -3.10 20.70 16.84
CA THR A 126 -2.95 20.71 18.30
C THR A 126 -1.49 20.97 18.71
N ASN A 127 -0.54 20.27 18.12
CA ASN A 127 0.87 20.38 18.45
C ASN A 127 1.75 19.78 17.32
N LEU A 128 3.07 19.87 17.44
CA LEU A 128 4.01 19.34 16.44
C LEU A 128 3.86 17.83 16.21
N PHE A 129 3.51 17.06 17.25
CA PHE A 129 3.23 15.64 17.10
C PHE A 129 2.02 15.40 16.19
N GLY A 130 0.89 16.06 16.43
CA GLY A 130 -0.30 15.95 15.57
C GLY A 130 -0.01 16.38 14.14
N THR A 131 0.70 17.52 13.97
CA THR A 131 1.07 18.05 12.65
C THR A 131 1.94 17.10 11.82
N THR A 132 2.79 16.28 12.44
CA THR A 132 3.66 15.32 11.74
C THR A 132 3.06 13.91 11.65
N TYR A 133 2.32 13.48 12.65
CA TYR A 133 1.67 12.17 12.72
C TYR A 133 0.56 12.00 11.67
N TYR A 134 -0.40 12.94 11.64
CA TYR A 134 -1.55 12.81 10.73
C TYR A 134 -1.17 12.82 9.24
N PRO A 135 -0.26 13.68 8.75
CA PRO A 135 0.16 13.61 7.36
C PRO A 135 0.89 12.32 7.02
N LEU A 136 1.79 11.83 7.90
CA LEU A 136 2.54 10.59 7.65
C LEU A 136 1.62 9.36 7.60
N VAL A 137 0.80 9.17 8.64
CA VAL A 137 -0.12 8.02 8.70
C VAL A 137 -1.27 8.18 7.70
N GLY A 138 -1.71 9.41 7.41
CA GLY A 138 -2.75 9.72 6.44
C GLY A 138 -2.31 9.46 5.00
N LEU A 139 -1.08 9.84 4.66
CA LEU A 139 -0.49 9.49 3.37
C LEU A 139 -0.45 7.97 3.18
N HIS A 140 0.01 7.24 4.21
CA HIS A 140 -0.01 5.77 4.16
C HIS A 140 -1.45 5.23 4.02
N ALA A 141 -2.40 5.71 4.82
CA ALA A 141 -3.80 5.26 4.75
C ALA A 141 -4.41 5.51 3.35
N SER A 142 -4.08 6.62 2.69
CA SER A 142 -4.53 6.89 1.32
C SER A 142 -4.01 5.86 0.32
N HIS A 143 -2.75 5.43 0.46
CA HIS A 143 -2.16 4.37 -0.36
C HIS A 143 -2.79 3.00 -0.10
N VAL A 144 -3.11 2.69 1.16
CA VAL A 144 -3.88 1.48 1.50
C VAL A 144 -5.27 1.51 0.84
N ILE A 145 -5.97 2.65 0.84
CA ILE A 145 -7.27 2.80 0.17
C ILE A 145 -7.13 2.54 -1.34
N ILE A 146 -6.15 3.15 -2.00
CA ILE A 146 -5.90 2.94 -3.44
C ILE A 146 -5.61 1.46 -3.73
N GLY A 147 -4.76 0.82 -2.93
CA GLY A 147 -4.45 -0.61 -3.05
C GLY A 147 -5.68 -1.49 -2.85
N LEU A 148 -6.52 -1.20 -1.84
CA LEU A 148 -7.77 -1.90 -1.59
C LEU A 148 -8.76 -1.74 -2.75
N VAL A 149 -8.87 -0.56 -3.34
CA VAL A 149 -9.71 -0.35 -4.53
C VAL A 149 -9.23 -1.22 -5.68
N MET A 150 -7.93 -1.22 -5.97
CA MET A 150 -7.37 -2.06 -7.04
C MET A 150 -7.58 -3.56 -6.77
N LEU A 151 -7.33 -4.04 -5.54
CA LEU A 151 -7.55 -5.44 -5.16
C LEU A 151 -9.03 -5.82 -5.21
N THR A 152 -9.93 -4.93 -4.80
CA THR A 152 -11.38 -5.14 -4.89
C THR A 152 -11.83 -5.26 -6.35
N LEU A 153 -11.32 -4.43 -7.24
CA LEU A 153 -11.59 -4.55 -8.67
C LEU A 153 -11.10 -5.88 -9.23
N CYS A 154 -9.87 -6.31 -8.89
CA CYS A 154 -9.35 -7.62 -9.26
C CYS A 154 -10.24 -8.76 -8.73
N CYS A 155 -10.70 -8.65 -7.49
CA CYS A 155 -11.60 -9.61 -6.86
C CYS A 155 -12.95 -9.67 -7.61
N VAL A 156 -13.58 -8.54 -7.91
CA VAL A 156 -14.84 -8.46 -8.67
C VAL A 156 -14.66 -9.10 -10.06
N PHE A 157 -13.60 -8.78 -10.80
CA PHE A 157 -13.32 -9.39 -12.09
C PHE A 157 -13.08 -10.90 -12.02
N ALA A 158 -12.49 -11.39 -10.91
CA ALA A 158 -12.33 -12.82 -10.66
C ALA A 158 -13.69 -13.52 -10.41
N TRP A 159 -14.62 -12.84 -9.73
CA TRP A 159 -15.95 -13.38 -9.45
C TRP A 159 -16.89 -13.33 -10.68
N THR A 160 -16.81 -12.30 -11.51
CA THR A 160 -17.58 -12.19 -12.75
C THR A 160 -17.09 -13.11 -13.88
N GLY A 161 -15.98 -13.85 -13.64
CA GLY A 161 -15.40 -14.73 -14.65
C GLY A 161 -14.59 -14.00 -15.73
N SER A 162 -14.45 -12.67 -15.62
CA SER A 162 -13.66 -11.86 -16.55
C SER A 162 -12.16 -12.01 -16.33
N LEU A 163 -11.74 -12.40 -15.11
CA LEU A 163 -10.34 -12.65 -14.79
C LEU A 163 -9.98 -14.10 -15.16
N ARG A 164 -9.10 -14.24 -16.15
CA ARG A 164 -8.55 -15.53 -16.62
C ARG A 164 -7.06 -15.59 -16.33
N GLN A 165 -6.43 -16.75 -16.49
CA GLN A 165 -4.98 -16.92 -16.36
C GLN A 165 -4.18 -15.90 -17.18
N ALA A 166 -4.66 -15.54 -18.37
CA ALA A 166 -4.06 -14.50 -19.23
C ALA A 166 -3.98 -13.10 -18.58
N HIS A 167 -4.70 -12.87 -17.50
CA HIS A 167 -4.70 -11.60 -16.77
C HIS A 167 -3.89 -11.65 -15.46
N ALA A 168 -3.22 -12.78 -15.16
CA ALA A 168 -2.42 -12.96 -13.94
C ALA A 168 -1.33 -11.87 -13.79
N ASP A 169 -0.70 -11.46 -14.90
CA ASP A 169 0.30 -10.37 -14.89
C ASP A 169 -0.25 -9.03 -14.40
N ARG A 170 -1.55 -8.77 -14.58
CA ARG A 170 -2.19 -7.54 -14.05
C ARG A 170 -2.36 -7.61 -12.54
N VAL A 171 -2.71 -8.79 -12.02
CA VAL A 171 -2.81 -9.01 -10.58
C VAL A 171 -1.42 -8.95 -9.94
N GLU A 172 -0.38 -9.45 -10.61
CA GLU A 172 1.01 -9.34 -10.20
C GLU A 172 1.43 -7.87 -9.98
N ILE A 173 1.09 -6.96 -10.91
CA ILE A 173 1.39 -5.53 -10.79
C ILE A 173 0.70 -4.93 -9.55
N VAL A 174 -0.57 -5.29 -9.31
CA VAL A 174 -1.32 -4.84 -8.12
C VAL A 174 -0.72 -5.42 -6.84
N SER A 175 -0.27 -6.67 -6.88
CA SER A 175 0.43 -7.35 -5.77
C SER A 175 1.74 -6.62 -5.41
N TRP A 176 2.54 -6.19 -6.39
CA TRP A 176 3.76 -5.41 -6.15
C TRP A 176 3.46 -4.07 -5.46
N TYR A 177 2.41 -3.37 -5.91
CA TYR A 177 1.97 -2.15 -5.23
C TYR A 177 1.57 -2.43 -3.79
N TRP A 178 0.80 -3.52 -3.53
CA TRP A 178 0.38 -3.88 -2.19
C TRP A 178 1.55 -4.21 -1.27
N HIS A 179 2.51 -4.99 -1.74
CA HIS A 179 3.74 -5.28 -0.99
C HIS A 179 4.56 -4.02 -0.66
N PHE A 180 4.62 -3.08 -1.60
CA PHE A 180 5.25 -1.78 -1.35
C PHE A 180 4.54 -1.04 -0.20
N VAL A 181 3.21 -0.95 -0.25
CA VAL A 181 2.41 -0.30 0.80
C VAL A 181 2.64 -0.96 2.16
N ASP A 182 2.64 -2.30 2.23
CA ASP A 182 2.92 -3.04 3.45
C ASP A 182 4.35 -2.80 3.96
N GLY A 183 5.33 -2.73 3.07
CA GLY A 183 6.72 -2.40 3.42
C GLY A 183 6.85 -0.99 4.01
N VAL A 184 6.16 -0.02 3.43
CA VAL A 184 6.08 1.36 3.97
C VAL A 184 5.45 1.35 5.36
N TRP A 185 4.40 0.51 5.60
CA TRP A 185 3.81 0.40 6.93
C TRP A 185 4.81 -0.06 7.98
N VAL A 186 5.68 -1.02 7.68
CA VAL A 186 6.72 -1.48 8.62
C VAL A 186 7.62 -0.32 9.04
N VAL A 187 8.00 0.55 8.10
CA VAL A 187 8.79 1.76 8.40
C VAL A 187 7.97 2.74 9.25
N VAL A 188 6.75 3.07 8.84
CA VAL A 188 5.86 3.99 9.57
C VAL A 188 5.59 3.46 10.99
N PHE A 189 5.28 2.17 11.13
CA PHE A 189 5.07 1.53 12.42
C PHE A 189 6.29 1.66 13.32
N THR A 190 7.47 1.35 12.81
CA THR A 190 8.73 1.43 13.57
C THR A 190 9.00 2.87 14.02
N VAL A 191 8.86 3.82 13.11
CA VAL A 191 9.14 5.24 13.39
C VAL A 191 8.12 5.84 14.38
N VAL A 192 6.84 5.53 14.23
CA VAL A 192 5.78 6.14 15.03
C VAL A 192 5.59 5.45 16.39
N TYR A 193 5.58 4.11 16.40
CA TYR A 193 5.19 3.35 17.59
C TYR A 193 6.37 2.74 18.36
N VAL A 194 7.56 2.62 17.75
CA VAL A 194 8.74 2.09 18.45
C VAL A 194 9.71 3.21 18.82
N ILE A 195 10.03 4.12 17.89
CA ILE A 195 11.01 5.20 18.11
C ILE A 195 10.31 6.45 18.67
N GLY A 196 9.17 6.83 18.12
CA GLY A 196 8.49 8.11 18.41
C GLY A 196 7.57 8.09 19.63
N ARG A 197 7.46 6.94 20.32
CA ARG A 197 6.65 6.78 21.52
C ARG A 197 7.41 6.97 22.85
#